data_6be31337be573075bd65856925b6b1cd
#
_entry.id   6be31337be573075bd65856925b6b1cd
#
_cell.length_a   1.000
_cell.length_b   1.000
_cell.length_c   1.000
_cell.angle_alpha   90.00
_cell.angle_beta   90.00
_cell.angle_gamma   90.00
#
_symmetry.space_group_name_H-M   'P 1'
#
loop_
_entity.id
_entity.type
_entity.pdbx_description
1 polymer ?
#
loop_
_entity_poly.entity_id
_entity_poly.type
_entity_poly.pdbx_seq_one_letter_code
_entity_poly.pdbx_strand_id
1 'polypeptide(L)'
;MIIADQRYSVTGVHVVVNHLRLRDPVTPETEIATQEAVRLVVNAGALGAQVVKADETHLVLILEFATAEDAERIARDVGGPWMREHIRPLLAGDTERSVGKVIASA
;
A
#
# COMPACT_ATOMS: atom_id res chain seq x y z
N MET A 1 12.42 -23.01 -18.65
CA MET A 1 12.72 -23.52 -17.31
C MET A 1 13.02 -22.39 -16.35
N ILE A 2 14.07 -21.71 -16.60
CA ILE A 2 14.55 -20.65 -15.73
C ILE A 2 13.60 -19.47 -15.66
N ILE A 3 12.94 -19.17 -16.75
CA ILE A 3 11.96 -18.09 -16.81
C ILE A 3 10.80 -18.34 -15.86
N ALA A 4 10.40 -19.59 -15.73
CA ALA A 4 9.35 -19.96 -14.78
C ALA A 4 9.78 -19.67 -13.35
N ASP A 5 11.06 -19.92 -13.04
CA ASP A 5 11.60 -19.63 -11.72
C ASP A 5 11.54 -18.14 -11.38
N GLN A 6 11.86 -17.30 -12.36
CA GLN A 6 11.78 -15.85 -12.17
C GLN A 6 10.36 -15.41 -11.90
N ARG A 7 9.39 -16.03 -12.54
CA ARG A 7 7.99 -15.69 -12.33
C ARG A 7 7.56 -16.00 -10.92
N TYR A 8 8.09 -17.06 -10.33
CA TYR A 8 7.76 -17.45 -8.96
C TYR A 8 8.50 -16.65 -7.92
N SER A 9 9.40 -15.73 -8.32
CA SER A 9 10.12 -14.90 -7.37
C SER A 9 9.21 -14.01 -6.54
N VAL A 10 7.96 -13.78 -6.96
CA VAL A 10 6.99 -13.02 -6.17
C VAL A 10 6.42 -13.83 -5.01
N THR A 11 6.57 -15.17 -5.04
CA THR A 11 6.12 -16.02 -3.94
C THR A 11 6.98 -15.73 -2.70
N GLY A 12 6.35 -15.48 -1.57
CA GLY A 12 7.03 -15.11 -0.35
C GLY A 12 7.21 -13.60 -0.17
N VAL A 13 6.87 -12.82 -1.18
CA VAL A 13 6.84 -11.36 -1.07
C VAL A 13 5.85 -10.96 0.01
N HIS A 14 6.23 -10.00 0.84
CA HIS A 14 5.34 -9.43 1.84
C HIS A 14 4.36 -8.46 1.22
N VAL A 15 3.09 -8.59 1.55
CA VAL A 15 2.02 -7.72 1.08
C VAL A 15 1.34 -7.09 2.28
N VAL A 16 1.17 -5.77 2.22
CA VAL A 16 0.41 -5.02 3.22
C VAL A 16 -0.82 -4.46 2.53
N VAL A 17 -1.99 -4.74 3.09
CA VAL A 17 -3.27 -4.25 2.59
C VAL A 17 -3.89 -3.39 3.68
N ASN A 18 -4.15 -2.12 3.36
CA ASN A 18 -4.81 -1.20 4.27
C ASN A 18 -6.16 -0.79 3.69
N HIS A 19 -7.22 -0.96 4.47
CA HIS A 19 -8.54 -0.46 4.12
C HIS A 19 -8.76 0.86 4.84
N LEU A 20 -9.04 1.90 4.07
CA LEU A 20 -9.26 3.25 4.59
C LEU A 20 -10.71 3.64 4.33
N ARG A 21 -11.46 3.88 5.41
CA ARG A 21 -12.85 4.35 5.33
C ARG A 21 -12.86 5.85 5.60
N LEU A 22 -13.30 6.63 4.62
CA LEU A 22 -13.30 8.09 4.71
C LEU A 22 -14.68 8.59 5.11
N ARG A 23 -14.72 9.75 5.78
CA ARG A 23 -15.98 10.39 6.15
C ARG A 23 -16.71 10.97 4.96
N ASP A 24 -15.95 11.47 3.98
CA ASP A 24 -16.48 12.13 2.80
C ASP A 24 -15.90 11.48 1.53
N PRO A 25 -16.55 11.70 0.38
CA PRO A 25 -16.03 11.14 -0.88
C PRO A 25 -14.61 11.59 -1.17
N VAL A 26 -13.86 10.71 -1.81
CA VAL A 26 -12.49 10.99 -2.26
C VAL A 26 -12.49 12.19 -3.20
N THR A 27 -11.62 13.16 -2.92
CA THR A 27 -11.50 14.36 -3.75
C THR A 27 -10.37 14.21 -4.77
N PRO A 28 -10.35 15.06 -5.82
CA PRO A 28 -9.21 15.07 -6.74
C PRO A 28 -7.88 15.33 -6.04
N GLU A 29 -7.86 16.18 -5.00
CA GLU A 29 -6.65 16.44 -4.23
C GLU A 29 -6.15 15.18 -3.53
N THR A 30 -7.06 14.39 -2.97
CA THR A 30 -6.71 13.12 -2.34
C THR A 30 -6.17 12.14 -3.37
N GLU A 31 -6.75 12.06 -4.56
CA GLU A 31 -6.25 11.20 -5.62
C GLU A 31 -4.82 11.57 -6.02
N ILE A 32 -4.54 12.87 -6.15
CA ILE A 32 -3.19 13.36 -6.44
C ILE A 32 -2.22 12.99 -5.33
N ALA A 33 -2.64 13.14 -4.08
CA ALA A 33 -1.81 12.79 -2.93
C ALA A 33 -1.50 11.29 -2.90
N THR A 34 -2.46 10.42 -3.25
CA THR A 34 -2.21 8.98 -3.32
C THR A 34 -1.22 8.63 -4.42
N GLN A 35 -1.26 9.34 -5.55
CA GLN A 35 -0.31 9.13 -6.63
C GLN A 35 1.12 9.47 -6.17
N GLU A 36 1.27 10.51 -5.39
CA GLU A 36 2.57 10.85 -4.79
C GLU A 36 3.02 9.79 -3.79
N ALA A 37 2.11 9.31 -2.95
CA ALA A 37 2.43 8.29 -1.95
C ALA A 37 2.99 7.03 -2.60
N VAL A 38 2.37 6.58 -3.69
CA VAL A 38 2.82 5.39 -4.42
C VAL A 38 4.27 5.56 -4.90
N ARG A 39 4.59 6.74 -5.43
CA ARG A 39 5.96 7.02 -5.86
C ARG A 39 6.94 7.03 -4.71
N LEU A 40 6.56 7.64 -3.59
CA LEU A 40 7.43 7.75 -2.43
C LEU A 40 7.78 6.38 -1.86
N VAL A 41 6.81 5.48 -1.72
CA VAL A 41 7.07 4.16 -1.15
C VAL A 41 7.89 3.29 -2.11
N VAL A 42 7.67 3.38 -3.42
CA VAL A 42 8.45 2.64 -4.41
C VAL A 42 9.88 3.17 -4.43
N ASN A 43 10.06 4.49 -4.40
CA ASN A 43 11.39 5.09 -4.35
C ASN A 43 12.15 4.72 -3.07
N ALA A 44 11.44 4.45 -1.99
CA ALA A 44 12.04 4.03 -0.72
C ALA A 44 12.39 2.54 -0.70
N GLY A 45 11.94 1.76 -1.69
CA GLY A 45 12.32 0.37 -1.83
C GLY A 45 11.17 -0.63 -1.90
N ALA A 46 9.94 -0.20 -1.90
CA ALA A 46 8.82 -1.13 -2.11
C ALA A 46 8.90 -1.70 -3.53
N LEU A 47 8.51 -2.97 -3.68
CA LEU A 47 8.49 -3.63 -4.98
C LEU A 47 7.32 -3.15 -5.83
N GLY A 48 6.24 -2.75 -5.20
CA GLY A 48 5.06 -2.24 -5.88
C GLY A 48 4.13 -1.57 -4.90
N ALA A 49 3.26 -0.73 -5.42
CA ALA A 49 2.27 -0.03 -4.62
C ALA A 49 1.08 0.36 -5.49
N GLN A 50 -0.12 0.14 -4.98
CA GLN A 50 -1.35 0.50 -5.65
C GLN A 50 -2.31 1.11 -4.65
N VAL A 51 -3.11 2.05 -5.11
CA VAL A 51 -4.24 2.57 -4.37
C VAL A 51 -5.48 2.32 -5.21
N VAL A 52 -6.43 1.58 -4.65
CA VAL A 52 -7.67 1.22 -5.33
C VAL A 52 -8.80 2.01 -4.68
N LYS A 53 -9.59 2.69 -5.49
CA LYS A 53 -10.81 3.33 -5.02
C LYS A 53 -11.94 2.30 -5.16
N ALA A 54 -12.27 1.66 -4.04
CA ALA A 54 -13.28 0.61 -4.05
C ALA A 54 -14.71 1.18 -4.14
N ASP A 55 -14.93 2.34 -3.51
CA ASP A 55 -16.12 3.14 -3.68
C ASP A 55 -15.80 4.59 -3.32
N GLU A 56 -16.80 5.46 -3.30
CA GLU A 56 -16.60 6.90 -3.08
C GLU A 56 -15.89 7.24 -1.76
N THR A 57 -16.00 6.39 -0.76
CA THR A 57 -15.45 6.63 0.57
C THR A 57 -14.53 5.52 1.05
N HIS A 58 -14.11 4.61 0.16
CA HIS A 58 -13.30 3.47 0.53
C HIS A 58 -12.09 3.34 -0.38
N LEU A 59 -10.91 3.54 0.18
CA LEU A 59 -9.64 3.31 -0.50
C LEU A 59 -8.98 2.04 0.04
N VAL A 60 -8.33 1.31 -0.84
CA VAL A 60 -7.54 0.13 -0.48
C VAL A 60 -6.11 0.36 -0.95
N LEU A 61 -5.17 0.32 -0.03
CA LEU A 61 -3.74 0.42 -0.34
C LEU A 61 -3.16 -0.98 -0.35
N ILE A 62 -2.48 -1.32 -1.45
CA ILE A 62 -1.83 -2.62 -1.61
C ILE A 62 -0.36 -2.36 -1.86
N LEU A 63 0.48 -2.79 -0.92
CA LEU A 63 1.92 -2.55 -0.97
C LEU A 63 2.66 -3.87 -0.94
N GLU A 64 3.70 -3.98 -1.76
CA GLU A 64 4.52 -5.18 -1.87
C GLU A 64 5.96 -4.89 -1.48
N PHE A 65 6.55 -5.75 -0.66
CA PHE A 65 7.91 -5.60 -0.14
C PHE A 65 8.66 -6.92 -0.25
N ALA A 66 9.97 -6.83 -0.46
CA ALA A 66 10.82 -8.02 -0.54
C ALA A 66 10.90 -8.72 0.84
N THR A 67 10.91 -7.94 1.92
CA THR A 67 11.05 -8.45 3.29
C THR A 67 10.12 -7.73 4.26
N ALA A 68 9.87 -8.36 5.40
CA ALA A 68 9.12 -7.73 6.49
C ALA A 68 9.85 -6.49 7.02
N GLU A 69 11.17 -6.54 7.05
CA GLU A 69 12.00 -5.42 7.54
C GLU A 69 11.85 -4.20 6.65
N ASP A 70 11.84 -4.40 5.33
CA ASP A 70 11.59 -3.31 4.39
C ASP A 70 10.20 -2.71 4.61
N ALA A 71 9.20 -3.56 4.81
CA ALA A 71 7.83 -3.11 5.06
C ALA A 71 7.78 -2.22 6.32
N GLU A 72 8.42 -2.65 7.40
CA GLU A 72 8.45 -1.90 8.66
C GLU A 72 9.19 -0.57 8.50
N ARG A 73 10.35 -0.61 7.85
CA ARG A 73 11.17 0.58 7.65
C ARG A 73 10.43 1.63 6.82
N ILE A 74 9.85 1.21 5.71
CA ILE A 74 9.15 2.12 4.81
C ILE A 74 7.87 2.64 5.46
N ALA A 75 7.15 1.81 6.22
CA ALA A 75 5.98 2.25 6.97
C ALA A 75 6.36 3.32 8.00
N ARG A 76 7.46 3.12 8.72
CA ARG A 76 7.92 4.07 9.73
C ARG A 76 8.40 5.38 9.13
N ASP A 77 9.22 5.29 8.07
CA ASP A 77 9.93 6.46 7.56
C ASP A 77 9.17 7.22 6.48
N VAL A 78 8.26 6.56 5.77
CA VAL A 78 7.57 7.14 4.60
C VAL A 78 6.05 7.02 4.72
N GLY A 79 5.53 5.80 4.80
CA GLY A 79 4.10 5.55 4.76
C GLY A 79 3.34 6.14 5.95
N GLY A 80 3.86 5.94 7.15
CA GLY A 80 3.24 6.45 8.37
C GLY A 80 3.14 7.97 8.40
N PRO A 81 4.24 8.70 8.15
CA PRO A 81 4.18 10.17 8.06
C PRO A 81 3.19 10.66 7.01
N TRP A 82 3.19 10.04 5.83
CA TRP A 82 2.25 10.42 4.77
C TRP A 82 0.79 10.19 5.20
N MET A 83 0.51 9.04 5.82
CA MET A 83 -0.83 8.71 6.30
C MET A 83 -1.30 9.72 7.34
N ARG A 84 -0.43 10.08 8.28
CA ARG A 84 -0.78 11.06 9.32
C ARG A 84 -1.12 12.42 8.74
N GLU A 85 -0.40 12.83 7.71
CA GLU A 85 -0.59 14.14 7.11
C GLU A 85 -1.83 14.18 6.20
N HIS A 86 -2.01 13.16 5.34
CA HIS A 86 -2.98 13.23 4.26
C HIS A 86 -4.27 12.43 4.50
N ILE A 87 -4.21 11.38 5.29
CA ILE A 87 -5.34 10.44 5.41
C ILE A 87 -6.02 10.48 6.77
N ARG A 88 -5.24 10.49 7.85
CA ARG A 88 -5.83 10.46 9.19
C ARG A 88 -6.92 11.50 9.41
N PRO A 89 -6.76 12.76 8.97
CA PRO A 89 -7.81 13.76 9.15
C PRO A 89 -9.11 13.43 8.43
N LEU A 90 -9.06 12.53 7.43
CA LEU A 90 -10.21 12.20 6.59
C LEU A 90 -10.91 10.91 7.03
N LEU A 91 -10.32 10.16 7.95
CA LEU A 91 -10.83 8.83 8.32
C LEU A 91 -12.15 8.91 9.08
N ALA A 92 -13.07 7.99 8.74
CA ALA A 92 -14.32 7.81 9.47
C ALA A 92 -14.14 6.91 10.71
N GLY A 93 -13.07 6.12 10.73
CA GLY A 93 -12.77 5.20 11.81
C GLY A 93 -11.37 4.64 11.67
N ASP A 94 -11.11 3.54 12.37
CA ASP A 94 -9.79 2.92 12.36
C ASP A 94 -9.46 2.31 10.99
N THR A 95 -8.17 2.32 10.66
CA THR A 95 -7.67 1.65 9.46
C THR A 95 -7.61 0.15 9.72
N GLU A 96 -8.13 -0.63 8.78
CA GLU A 96 -7.99 -2.09 8.82
C GLU A 96 -6.74 -2.47 8.04
N ARG A 97 -5.79 -3.10 8.71
CA ARG A 97 -4.51 -3.47 8.11
C ARG A 97 -4.33 -4.97 8.16
N SER A 98 -4.01 -5.57 7.02
CA SER A 98 -3.65 -6.97 6.91
C SER A 98 -2.25 -7.08 6.35
N VAL A 99 -1.47 -8.03 6.87
CA VAL A 99 -0.11 -8.31 6.41
C VAL A 99 -0.02 -9.80 6.12
N GLY A 100 0.56 -10.15 5.00
CA GLY A 100 0.71 -11.54 4.63
C GLY A 100 1.80 -11.74 3.61
N LYS A 101 1.88 -12.96 3.10
CA LYS A 101 2.82 -13.33 2.05
C LYS A 101 2.07 -13.85 0.85
N VAL A 102 2.58 -13.54 -0.33
CA VAL A 102 2.05 -14.11 -1.56
C VAL A 102 2.40 -15.60 -1.57
N ILE A 103 1.39 -16.44 -1.65
CA ILE A 103 1.58 -17.90 -1.72
C ILE A 103 1.27 -18.47 -3.10
N ALA A 104 0.63 -17.66 -3.97
CA ALA A 104 0.31 -18.07 -5.33
C ALA A 104 0.20 -16.84 -6.21
N SER A 105 0.70 -16.92 -7.42
CA SER A 105 0.54 -15.88 -8.44
C SER A 105 0.60 -16.51 -9.82
N ALA A 106 0.08 -15.80 -10.81
CA ALA A 106 0.04 -16.30 -12.17
C ALA A 106 0.60 -15.27 -13.15
#